data_86996ea674fb08c7e7b03ecb0cf81167
#
_entry.id   86996ea674fb08c7e7b03ecb0cf81167
#
_cell.length_a   1.000
_cell.length_b   1.000
_cell.length_c   1.000
_cell.angle_alpha   90.00
_cell.angle_beta   90.00
_cell.angle_gamma   90.00
#
_symmetry.space_group_name_H-M   'P 1'
#
loop_
_entity.id
_entity.type
_entity.pdbx_description
1 polymer ?
#
loop_
_entity_poly.entity_id
_entity_poly.type
_entity_poly.pdbx_seq_one_letter_code
_entity_poly.pdbx_strand_id
1 'polypeptide(L)'
;MSARKLQRKEGILEYLRRVGCIQFDPLNVVGYNTHLVLQSRIKNFKPEYLQELLYSDRKLLDGWDKNMAVYDVKDWPYFSRYREKAYQRHGGESNSISKILPEVRNALEQNGPISSIDLKFDNKVDWPWRACTFGEN
;
A
#
# COMPACT_ATOMS: atom_id res chain seq x y z
N MET A 1 -31.41 15.79 5.78
CA MET A 1 -30.17 15.40 6.48
C MET A 1 -29.01 16.12 5.82
N SER A 2 -28.36 17.03 6.53
CA SER A 2 -27.20 17.74 5.99
C SER A 2 -26.05 16.74 5.84
N ALA A 3 -25.52 16.60 4.62
CA ALA A 3 -24.36 15.78 4.37
C ALA A 3 -23.20 16.30 5.24
N ARG A 4 -22.75 15.52 6.22
CA ARG A 4 -21.54 15.85 6.98
C ARG A 4 -20.42 16.05 5.98
N LYS A 5 -19.92 17.26 5.84
CA LYS A 5 -18.80 17.56 4.97
C LYS A 5 -17.56 16.90 5.58
N LEU A 6 -17.01 15.93 4.87
CA LEU A 6 -15.75 15.29 5.24
C LEU A 6 -14.64 16.34 5.29
N GLN A 7 -13.86 16.34 6.35
CA GLN A 7 -12.82 17.36 6.56
C GLN A 7 -11.55 16.75 7.13
N ARG A 8 -10.40 17.27 6.67
CA ARG A 8 -9.09 16.91 7.20
C ARG A 8 -8.83 15.41 7.27
N LYS A 9 -8.03 14.98 8.22
CA LYS A 9 -7.57 13.61 8.45
C LYS A 9 -8.70 12.63 8.79
N GLU A 10 -9.63 13.04 9.64
CA GLU A 10 -10.79 12.23 10.03
C GLU A 10 -11.73 11.98 8.83
N GLY A 11 -11.84 12.97 7.96
CA GLY A 11 -12.63 12.83 6.74
C GLY A 11 -12.10 11.76 5.79
N ILE A 12 -10.77 11.55 5.75
CA ILE A 12 -10.15 10.51 4.94
C ILE A 12 -10.59 9.13 5.44
N LEU A 13 -10.50 8.89 6.75
CA LEU A 13 -10.92 7.63 7.36
C LEU A 13 -12.42 7.37 7.15
N GLU A 14 -13.25 8.40 7.32
CA GLU A 14 -14.69 8.26 7.10
C GLU A 14 -15.00 7.97 5.63
N TYR A 15 -14.31 8.61 4.70
CA TYR A 15 -14.47 8.36 3.27
C TYR A 15 -14.11 6.92 2.92
N LEU A 16 -12.94 6.45 3.35
CA LEU A 16 -12.49 5.08 3.11
C LEU A 16 -13.45 4.04 3.68
N ARG A 17 -14.00 4.26 4.86
CA ARG A 17 -15.03 3.36 5.45
C ARG A 17 -16.31 3.28 4.63
N ARG A 18 -16.62 4.33 3.84
CA ARG A 18 -17.81 4.34 2.96
C ARG A 18 -17.57 3.66 1.63
N VAL A 19 -16.37 3.80 1.07
CA VAL A 19 -16.05 3.29 -0.26
C VAL A 19 -15.27 1.98 -0.25
N GLY A 20 -14.74 1.59 0.91
CA GLY A 20 -13.90 0.41 1.12
C GLY A 20 -12.43 0.67 0.83
N CYS A 21 -12.10 1.10 -0.36
CA CYS A 21 -10.71 1.39 -0.73
C CYS A 21 -10.62 2.51 -1.77
N ILE A 22 -9.42 3.02 -1.95
CA ILE A 22 -9.07 3.89 -3.07
C ILE A 22 -7.95 3.20 -3.85
N GLN A 23 -8.14 2.99 -5.14
CA GLN A 23 -7.10 2.43 -5.99
C GLN A 23 -5.86 3.33 -5.98
N PHE A 24 -4.71 2.72 -5.78
CA PHE A 24 -3.43 3.39 -5.94
C PHE A 24 -2.96 3.21 -7.37
N ASP A 25 -2.76 4.33 -8.07
CA ASP A 25 -2.14 4.35 -9.39
C ASP A 25 -0.78 5.03 -9.25
N PRO A 26 0.34 4.37 -9.62
CA PRO A 26 1.66 4.96 -9.54
C PRO A 26 1.89 6.04 -10.60
N LEU A 27 1.05 6.14 -11.63
CA LEU A 27 1.14 7.19 -12.63
C LEU A 27 0.86 8.56 -12.01
N ASN A 28 1.81 9.47 -12.15
CA ASN A 28 1.76 10.81 -11.59
C ASN A 28 1.87 11.87 -12.69
N VAL A 29 0.90 11.88 -13.61
CA VAL A 29 0.90 12.85 -14.72
C VAL A 29 0.44 14.24 -14.26
N VAL A 30 -0.65 14.27 -13.46
CA VAL A 30 -1.24 15.50 -12.90
C VAL A 30 -1.36 15.47 -11.38
N GLY A 31 -0.90 14.39 -10.76
CA GLY A 31 -0.99 14.08 -9.33
C GLY A 31 -1.32 12.62 -9.10
N TYR A 32 -0.98 12.11 -7.91
CA TYR A 32 -1.33 10.74 -7.54
C TYR A 32 -2.84 10.58 -7.45
N ASN A 33 -3.37 9.51 -8.02
CA ASN A 33 -4.79 9.22 -8.04
C ASN A 33 -5.44 9.30 -6.63
N THR A 34 -4.81 8.75 -5.63
CA THR A 34 -5.28 8.80 -4.23
C THR A 34 -5.42 10.25 -3.74
N HIS A 35 -4.48 11.13 -4.08
CA HIS A 35 -4.54 12.55 -3.70
C HIS A 35 -5.68 13.26 -4.41
N LEU A 36 -5.84 13.03 -5.71
CA LEU A 36 -6.89 13.65 -6.52
C LEU A 36 -8.29 13.25 -6.04
N VAL A 37 -8.48 11.96 -5.76
CA VAL A 37 -9.74 11.45 -5.20
C VAL A 37 -10.04 12.10 -3.86
N LEU A 38 -9.08 12.13 -2.94
CA LEU A 38 -9.27 12.69 -1.60
C LEU A 38 -9.47 14.21 -1.66
N GLN A 39 -8.72 14.93 -2.49
CA GLN A 39 -8.87 16.37 -2.66
C GLN A 39 -10.27 16.75 -3.16
N SER A 40 -10.87 15.94 -4.03
CA SER A 40 -12.23 16.19 -4.55
C SER A 40 -13.33 15.90 -3.52
N ARG A 41 -13.06 15.17 -2.44
CA ARG A 41 -14.04 14.68 -1.46
C ARG A 41 -13.87 15.28 -0.07
N ILE A 42 -12.66 15.65 0.29
CA ILE A 42 -12.28 16.08 1.65
C ILE A 42 -11.97 17.57 1.65
N LYS A 43 -12.75 18.32 2.42
CA LYS A 43 -12.47 19.75 2.62
C LYS A 43 -11.15 19.93 3.39
N ASN A 44 -10.32 20.85 2.93
CA ASN A 44 -9.00 21.11 3.51
C ASN A 44 -8.10 19.86 3.54
N PHE A 45 -8.17 19.03 2.49
CA PHE A 45 -7.26 17.91 2.29
C PHE A 45 -5.84 18.43 2.12
N LYS A 46 -4.90 17.70 2.72
CA LYS A 46 -3.46 17.86 2.53
C LYS A 46 -2.84 16.49 2.32
N PRO A 47 -1.87 16.34 1.39
CA PRO A 47 -1.19 15.04 1.15
C PRO A 47 -0.56 14.47 2.42
N GLU A 48 -0.04 15.33 3.31
CA GLU A 48 0.59 14.94 4.57
C GLU A 48 -0.37 14.14 5.47
N TYR A 49 -1.66 14.43 5.44
CA TYR A 49 -2.66 13.68 6.22
C TYR A 49 -2.74 12.21 5.79
N LEU A 50 -2.63 11.94 4.48
CA LEU A 50 -2.60 10.57 3.98
C LEU A 50 -1.31 9.87 4.41
N GLN A 51 -0.17 10.55 4.29
CA GLN A 51 1.13 10.03 4.72
C GLN A 51 1.15 9.70 6.21
N GLU A 52 0.63 10.60 7.05
CA GLU A 52 0.52 10.36 8.48
C GLU A 52 -0.36 9.15 8.79
N LEU A 53 -1.52 9.01 8.13
CA LEU A 53 -2.43 7.88 8.33
C LEU A 53 -1.82 6.54 7.90
N LEU A 54 -0.98 6.52 6.87
CA LEU A 54 -0.28 5.33 6.39
C LEU A 54 0.91 4.97 7.28
N TYR A 55 1.78 5.93 7.59
CA TYR A 55 3.11 5.61 8.13
C TYR A 55 3.28 5.95 9.62
N SER A 56 2.66 7.01 10.12
CA SER A 56 2.76 7.41 11.53
C SER A 56 1.64 6.81 12.37
N ASP A 57 0.39 7.08 12.01
CA ASP A 57 -0.78 6.61 12.76
C ASP A 57 -1.12 5.15 12.47
N ARG A 58 -0.68 4.63 11.31
CA ARG A 58 -0.93 3.26 10.83
C ARG A 58 -2.40 2.86 10.89
N LYS A 59 -3.27 3.78 10.53
CA LYS A 59 -4.71 3.57 10.43
C LYS A 59 -5.14 3.11 9.04
N LEU A 60 -4.28 3.35 8.05
CA LEU A 60 -4.44 2.92 6.68
C LEU A 60 -3.30 1.98 6.29
N LEU A 61 -3.58 1.13 5.32
CA LEU A 61 -2.62 0.24 4.69
C LEU A 61 -2.71 0.43 3.18
N ASP A 62 -1.58 0.23 2.51
CA ASP A 62 -1.53 -0.03 1.09
C ASP A 62 -1.36 -1.53 0.86
N GLY A 63 -2.08 -2.07 -0.08
CA GLY A 63 -2.05 -3.50 -0.35
C GLY A 63 -2.82 -3.88 -1.60
N TRP A 64 -2.80 -5.17 -1.91
CA TRP A 64 -3.50 -5.71 -3.07
C TRP A 64 -4.92 -6.13 -2.70
N ASP A 65 -5.88 -5.51 -3.41
CA ASP A 65 -7.24 -6.00 -3.61
C ASP A 65 -7.31 -6.52 -5.07
N LYS A 66 -8.17 -6.02 -5.89
CA LYS A 66 -8.15 -6.27 -7.33
C LYS A 66 -6.92 -5.64 -7.99
N ASN A 67 -6.55 -4.46 -7.53
CA ASN A 67 -5.35 -3.71 -7.88
C ASN A 67 -4.69 -3.22 -6.58
N MET A 68 -3.54 -2.56 -6.69
CA MET A 68 -2.96 -1.86 -5.55
C MET A 68 -3.94 -0.80 -5.04
N ALA A 69 -4.22 -0.78 -3.75
CA ALA A 69 -5.21 0.07 -3.13
C ALA A 69 -4.81 0.52 -1.72
N VAL A 70 -5.35 1.66 -1.30
CA VAL A 70 -5.29 2.14 0.08
C VAL A 70 -6.62 1.83 0.76
N TYR A 71 -6.60 1.22 1.94
CA TYR A 71 -7.77 0.81 2.71
C TYR A 71 -7.56 0.92 4.23
N ASP A 72 -8.64 0.87 5.00
CA ASP A 72 -8.57 0.93 6.48
C ASP A 72 -7.87 -0.32 7.03
N VAL A 73 -6.98 -0.16 8.01
CA VAL A 73 -6.28 -1.29 8.68
C VAL A 73 -7.25 -2.32 9.27
N LYS A 74 -8.47 -1.89 9.62
CA LYS A 74 -9.52 -2.79 10.13
C LYS A 74 -9.97 -3.82 9.12
N ASP A 75 -9.78 -3.55 7.83
CA ASP A 75 -10.16 -4.46 6.75
C ASP A 75 -9.08 -5.52 6.48
N TRP A 76 -7.89 -5.39 7.10
CA TRP A 76 -6.79 -6.34 6.96
C TRP A 76 -7.18 -7.82 7.14
N PRO A 77 -8.03 -8.22 8.11
CA PRO A 77 -8.42 -9.61 8.26
C PRO A 77 -9.17 -10.18 7.04
N TYR A 78 -9.97 -9.36 6.35
CA TYR A 78 -10.76 -9.80 5.19
C TYR A 78 -9.88 -10.17 3.98
N PHE A 79 -8.66 -9.66 3.92
CA PHE A 79 -7.69 -9.98 2.86
C PHE A 79 -6.82 -11.21 3.17
N SER A 80 -7.13 -11.97 4.22
CA SER A 80 -6.36 -13.18 4.60
C SER A 80 -6.24 -14.20 3.46
N ARG A 81 -7.32 -14.44 2.70
CA ARG A 81 -7.32 -15.37 1.57
C ARG A 81 -6.38 -14.94 0.43
N TYR A 82 -6.24 -13.63 0.20
CA TYR A 82 -5.30 -13.11 -0.80
C TYR A 82 -3.86 -13.31 -0.34
N ARG A 83 -3.58 -13.04 0.92
CA ARG A 83 -2.25 -13.25 1.50
C ARG A 83 -1.88 -14.73 1.49
N GLU A 84 -2.80 -15.60 1.85
CA GLU A 84 -2.59 -17.05 1.81
C GLU A 84 -2.29 -17.53 0.38
N LYS A 85 -3.07 -17.11 -0.61
CA LYS A 85 -2.80 -17.43 -2.02
C LYS A 85 -1.44 -16.88 -2.50
N ALA A 86 -1.08 -15.67 -2.09
CA ALA A 86 0.22 -15.09 -2.41
C ALA A 86 1.35 -15.91 -1.76
N TYR A 87 1.19 -16.32 -0.50
CA TYR A 87 2.15 -17.17 0.19
C TYR A 87 2.32 -18.53 -0.50
N GLN A 88 1.22 -19.19 -0.85
CA GLN A 88 1.25 -20.47 -1.59
C GLN A 88 1.93 -20.35 -2.95
N ARG A 89 1.72 -19.22 -3.64
CA ARG A 89 2.30 -18.97 -4.96
C ARG A 89 3.79 -18.63 -4.91
N HIS A 90 4.21 -17.90 -3.89
CA HIS A 90 5.54 -17.30 -3.82
C HIS A 90 6.40 -17.81 -2.67
N GLY A 91 5.83 -18.54 -1.72
CA GLY A 91 6.50 -19.05 -0.52
C GLY A 91 7.20 -20.41 -0.68
N GLY A 92 7.13 -21.03 -1.87
CA GLY A 92 7.78 -22.33 -2.14
C GLY A 92 9.32 -22.22 -2.12
N GLU A 93 9.98 -23.28 -1.66
CA GLU A 93 11.45 -23.33 -1.46
C GLU A 93 12.27 -23.10 -2.75
N SER A 94 11.68 -23.29 -3.92
CA SER A 94 12.36 -23.10 -5.21
C SER A 94 12.29 -21.65 -5.73
N ASN A 95 11.66 -20.74 -5.01
CA ASN A 95 11.49 -19.37 -5.47
C ASN A 95 12.65 -18.47 -5.00
N SER A 96 13.12 -17.59 -5.87
CA SER A 96 14.16 -16.60 -5.54
C SER A 96 13.81 -15.75 -4.31
N ILE A 97 12.51 -15.54 -4.05
CA ILE A 97 12.01 -14.80 -2.89
C ILE A 97 12.26 -15.56 -1.59
N SER A 98 12.15 -16.90 -1.58
CA SER A 98 12.34 -17.70 -0.36
C SER A 98 13.73 -17.56 0.23
N LYS A 99 14.71 -17.24 -0.61
CA LYS A 99 16.12 -17.04 -0.18
C LYS A 99 16.31 -15.74 0.62
N ILE A 100 15.53 -14.70 0.33
CA ILE A 100 15.65 -13.40 1.01
C ILE A 100 14.62 -13.21 2.13
N LEU A 101 13.57 -14.03 2.19
CA LEU A 101 12.56 -13.92 3.24
C LEU A 101 13.12 -13.97 4.67
N PRO A 102 14.10 -14.87 5.02
CA PRO A 102 14.67 -14.90 6.35
C PRO A 102 15.41 -13.60 6.71
N GLU A 103 16.12 -13.01 5.76
CA GLU A 103 16.86 -11.75 5.96
C GLU A 103 15.90 -10.58 6.18
N VAL A 104 14.84 -10.50 5.36
CA VAL A 104 13.80 -9.47 5.51
C VAL A 104 13.10 -9.61 6.86
N ARG A 105 12.75 -10.84 7.25
CA ARG A 105 12.10 -11.11 8.55
C ARG A 105 13.01 -10.68 9.70
N ASN A 106 14.27 -11.07 9.70
CA ASN A 106 15.23 -10.69 10.73
C ASN A 106 15.40 -9.16 10.81
N ALA A 107 15.48 -8.48 9.67
CA ALA A 107 15.57 -7.02 9.63
C ALA A 107 14.33 -6.36 10.24
N LEU A 108 13.13 -6.88 9.96
CA LEU A 108 11.87 -6.39 10.54
C LEU A 108 11.77 -6.68 12.05
N GLU A 109 12.23 -7.83 12.50
CA GLU A 109 12.24 -8.20 13.92
C GLU A 109 13.20 -7.32 14.75
N GLN A 110 14.35 -6.97 14.17
CA GLN A 110 15.36 -6.14 14.85
C GLN A 110 15.05 -4.65 14.82
N ASN A 111 14.57 -4.14 13.70
CA ASN A 111 14.41 -2.70 13.48
C ASN A 111 12.94 -2.24 13.51
N GLY A 112 12.00 -3.17 13.60
CA GLY A 112 10.58 -2.86 13.43
C GLY A 112 10.25 -2.55 11.96
N PRO A 113 9.22 -1.74 11.70
CA PRO A 113 8.83 -1.38 10.34
C PRO A 113 9.93 -0.57 9.65
N ILE A 114 10.37 -1.06 8.52
CA ILE A 114 11.43 -0.48 7.70
C ILE A 114 10.95 -0.31 6.25
N SER A 115 11.53 0.66 5.54
CA SER A 115 11.32 0.83 4.11
C SER A 115 12.19 -0.15 3.32
N SER A 116 11.75 -0.52 2.12
CA SER A 116 12.57 -1.29 1.17
C SER A 116 13.88 -0.60 0.81
N ILE A 117 13.96 0.72 0.92
CA ILE A 117 15.17 1.51 0.70
C ILE A 117 16.20 1.28 1.80
N ASP A 118 15.74 1.01 3.02
CA ASP A 118 16.61 0.77 4.19
C ASP A 118 17.16 -0.66 4.21
N LEU A 119 16.54 -1.55 3.41
CA LEU A 119 16.99 -2.92 3.22
C LEU A 119 18.17 -2.94 2.23
N LYS A 120 19.39 -2.97 2.74
CA LYS A 120 20.62 -3.07 1.94
C LYS A 120 20.83 -4.51 1.49
N PHE A 121 20.07 -4.98 0.51
CA PHE A 121 20.28 -6.28 -0.11
C PHE A 121 20.99 -6.13 -1.44
N ASP A 122 22.13 -6.81 -1.58
CA ASP A 122 22.87 -6.90 -2.85
C ASP A 122 22.22 -7.91 -3.82
N ASN A 123 21.30 -8.73 -3.34
CA ASN A 123 20.62 -9.76 -4.12
C ASN A 123 19.48 -9.16 -4.94
N LYS A 124 19.69 -9.05 -6.24
CA LYS A 124 18.60 -8.71 -7.19
C LYS A 124 17.71 -9.93 -7.36
N VAL A 125 16.44 -9.79 -7.03
CA VAL A 125 15.42 -10.80 -7.34
C VAL A 125 14.82 -10.45 -8.69
N ASP A 126 14.87 -11.41 -9.63
CA ASP A 126 14.15 -11.29 -10.89
C ASP A 126 12.65 -11.42 -10.63
N TRP A 127 11.98 -10.29 -10.63
CA TRP A 127 10.54 -10.23 -10.47
C TRP A 127 9.84 -10.22 -11.83
N PRO A 128 8.79 -11.03 -12.03
CA PRO A 128 8.12 -11.15 -13.33
C PRO A 128 7.58 -9.83 -13.91
N TRP A 129 7.41 -8.80 -13.09
CA TRP A 129 6.95 -7.47 -13.52
C TRP A 129 8.01 -6.66 -14.27
N ARG A 130 9.27 -7.09 -14.28
CA ARG A 130 10.30 -6.47 -15.15
C ARG A 130 10.02 -6.67 -16.63
N ALA A 131 9.16 -7.62 -17.00
CA ALA A 131 8.73 -7.81 -18.39
C ALA A 131 7.77 -6.71 -18.90
N CYS A 132 7.30 -5.82 -18.02
CA CYS A 132 6.49 -4.65 -18.36
C CYS A 132 7.29 -3.35 -18.29
N THR A 133 8.57 -3.35 -18.58
CA THR A 133 9.27 -2.13 -18.92
C THR A 133 8.70 -1.66 -20.25
N PHE A 134 7.86 -0.64 -20.20
CA PHE A 134 7.52 0.17 -21.37
C PHE A 134 8.81 0.55 -22.05
N GLY A 135 8.91 0.19 -23.34
CA GLY A 135 10.11 0.35 -24.12
C GLY A 135 10.70 1.75 -23.98
N GLU A 136 11.98 1.76 -23.70
CA GLU A 136 12.83 2.88 -24.00
C GLU A 136 12.77 3.08 -25.52
N ASN A 137 12.16 4.18 -25.96
CA ASN A 137 12.38 4.84 -27.22
C ASN A 137 12.79 6.27 -26.94
#